data_479b87e10355ec9cc5056e442697929a
#
_entry.id   479b87e10355ec9cc5056e442697929a
#
_cell.length_a   1.000
_cell.length_b   1.000
_cell.length_c   1.000
_cell.angle_alpha   90.00
_cell.angle_beta   90.00
_cell.angle_gamma   90.00
#
_symmetry.space_group_name_H-M   'P 1'
#
loop_
_entity.id
_entity.type
_entity.pdbx_description
1 polymer ?
#
loop_
_entity_poly.entity_id
_entity_poly.type
_entity_poly.pdbx_seq_one_letter_code
_entity_poly.pdbx_strand_id
1 'polypeptide(L)'
;MSQPEFSNSLSPNSENRRRATRGRRGMTLVEIMVAMVILSFGLLGVAALQVRAITEGSGGEHLSSASSLSRNRVEELNRIAWDATLLDNSLGVWSVPTTITPRDQAYARQERIAWDNVDPAIAQLKTIEVRVTWSDNKRQNRQVLLTSARLREVNE
;
A
#
# COMPACT_ATOMS: atom_id res chain seq x y z
N MET A 1 45.51 -87.64 -34.00
CA MET A 1 44.53 -87.13 -32.99
C MET A 1 44.22 -85.73 -33.35
N SER A 2 43.07 -85.52 -33.90
CA SER A 2 42.66 -84.27 -34.55
C SER A 2 42.22 -83.19 -33.60
N GLN A 3 42.67 -82.03 -33.84
CA GLN A 3 42.12 -80.83 -33.19
C GLN A 3 41.09 -80.18 -34.09
N PRO A 4 39.93 -79.68 -33.60
CA PRO A 4 39.03 -78.91 -34.42
C PRO A 4 39.31 -77.42 -34.20
N GLU A 5 39.48 -76.71 -35.28
CA GLU A 5 39.55 -75.23 -35.38
C GLU A 5 38.23 -74.61 -34.97
N PHE A 6 38.28 -73.65 -34.05
CA PHE A 6 37.14 -72.72 -33.76
C PHE A 6 37.34 -71.43 -34.56
N SER A 7 36.64 -71.32 -35.65
CA SER A 7 36.50 -70.07 -36.40
C SER A 7 35.56 -69.12 -35.62
N ASN A 8 36.09 -68.11 -35.10
CA ASN A 8 35.30 -67.06 -34.40
C ASN A 8 35.19 -65.81 -35.35
N SER A 9 34.08 -65.78 -36.09
CA SER A 9 33.73 -64.64 -36.92
C SER A 9 33.01 -63.60 -36.08
N LEU A 10 33.75 -62.64 -35.53
CA LEU A 10 33.20 -61.43 -34.94
C LEU A 10 32.90 -60.42 -36.03
N SER A 11 31.64 -60.28 -36.38
CA SER A 11 31.13 -59.20 -37.18
C SER A 11 31.03 -57.92 -36.33
N PRO A 12 31.71 -56.83 -36.71
CA PRO A 12 31.51 -55.55 -36.03
C PRO A 12 30.24 -54.89 -36.57
N ASN A 13 29.16 -55.02 -35.82
CA ASN A 13 27.97 -54.24 -36.08
C ASN A 13 28.23 -52.80 -35.76
N SER A 14 28.67 -52.01 -36.72
CA SER A 14 28.83 -50.57 -36.65
C SER A 14 27.45 -49.93 -36.69
N GLU A 15 26.80 -49.85 -35.54
CA GLU A 15 25.63 -49.01 -35.35
C GLU A 15 25.98 -47.56 -35.60
N ASN A 16 25.81 -47.16 -36.85
CA ASN A 16 25.94 -45.79 -37.33
C ASN A 16 24.84 -44.92 -36.69
N ARG A 17 25.06 -44.50 -35.43
CA ARG A 17 24.22 -43.48 -34.77
C ARG A 17 24.36 -42.19 -35.55
N ARG A 18 23.49 -42.04 -36.57
CA ARG A 18 23.27 -40.74 -37.20
C ARG A 18 22.77 -39.76 -36.10
N ARG A 19 23.70 -39.04 -35.53
CA ARG A 19 23.38 -37.84 -34.77
C ARG A 19 22.64 -36.92 -35.70
N ALA A 20 21.31 -36.89 -35.55
CA ALA A 20 20.49 -35.87 -36.17
C ALA A 20 20.98 -34.51 -35.67
N THR A 21 21.80 -33.85 -36.47
CA THR A 21 22.12 -32.44 -36.26
C THR A 21 20.81 -31.68 -36.43
N ARG A 22 20.19 -31.35 -35.28
CA ARG A 22 19.10 -30.39 -35.24
C ARG A 22 19.62 -29.11 -35.90
N GLY A 23 19.23 -28.91 -37.15
CA GLY A 23 19.55 -27.72 -37.91
C GLY A 23 19.12 -26.50 -37.07
N ARG A 24 20.08 -25.69 -36.63
CA ARG A 24 19.79 -24.38 -36.05
C ARG A 24 19.07 -23.59 -37.13
N ARG A 25 17.75 -23.49 -37.00
CA ARG A 25 16.95 -22.60 -37.84
C ARG A 25 17.44 -21.19 -37.54
N GLY A 26 18.08 -20.53 -38.49
CA GLY A 26 18.41 -19.14 -38.40
C GLY A 26 17.15 -18.31 -38.27
N MET A 27 17.18 -17.32 -37.37
CA MET A 27 16.08 -16.38 -37.18
C MET A 27 15.99 -15.50 -38.44
N THR A 28 14.80 -15.28 -38.93
CA THR A 28 14.60 -14.43 -40.12
C THR A 28 14.58 -12.95 -39.66
N LEU A 29 14.96 -12.05 -40.56
CA LEU A 29 14.94 -10.60 -40.28
C LEU A 29 13.54 -10.12 -39.91
N VAL A 30 12.51 -10.69 -40.54
CA VAL A 30 11.11 -10.39 -40.25
C VAL A 30 10.72 -10.83 -38.84
N GLU A 31 11.21 -11.95 -38.37
CA GLU A 31 10.94 -12.45 -37.01
C GLU A 31 11.52 -11.53 -35.95
N ILE A 32 12.72 -11.00 -36.17
CA ILE A 32 13.34 -9.99 -35.28
C ILE A 32 12.52 -8.69 -35.30
N MET A 33 12.07 -8.24 -36.46
CA MET A 33 11.24 -7.04 -36.55
C MET A 33 9.91 -7.21 -35.79
N VAL A 34 9.24 -8.34 -35.97
CA VAL A 34 7.99 -8.64 -35.24
C VAL A 34 8.23 -8.75 -33.73
N ALA A 35 9.32 -9.41 -33.32
CA ALA A 35 9.69 -9.50 -31.91
C ALA A 35 9.96 -8.12 -31.29
N MET A 36 10.64 -7.22 -32.01
CA MET A 36 10.86 -5.85 -31.54
C MET A 36 9.57 -5.05 -31.40
N VAL A 37 8.63 -5.21 -32.33
CA VAL A 37 7.31 -4.57 -32.22
C VAL A 37 6.57 -5.05 -30.99
N ILE A 38 6.49 -6.35 -30.77
CA ILE A 38 5.82 -6.94 -29.59
C ILE A 38 6.51 -6.47 -28.29
N LEU A 39 7.83 -6.48 -28.26
CA LEU A 39 8.62 -6.00 -27.13
C LEU A 39 8.34 -4.51 -26.82
N SER A 40 8.25 -3.68 -27.85
CA SER A 40 7.95 -2.26 -27.68
C SER A 40 6.58 -2.02 -27.04
N PHE A 41 5.55 -2.74 -27.46
CA PHE A 41 4.22 -2.68 -26.83
C PHE A 41 4.26 -3.18 -25.39
N GLY A 42 5.01 -4.24 -25.10
CA GLY A 42 5.20 -4.75 -23.76
C GLY A 42 5.86 -3.71 -22.83
N LEU A 43 6.92 -3.04 -23.30
CA LEU A 43 7.63 -2.00 -22.55
C LEU A 43 6.73 -0.77 -22.29
N LEU A 44 5.94 -0.35 -23.28
CA LEU A 44 4.96 0.72 -23.10
C LEU A 44 3.93 0.38 -22.01
N GLY A 45 3.43 -0.86 -21.98
CA GLY A 45 2.51 -1.34 -20.94
C GLY A 45 3.14 -1.28 -19.54
N VAL A 46 4.39 -1.73 -19.40
CA VAL A 46 5.13 -1.67 -18.14
C VAL A 46 5.35 -0.22 -17.69
N ALA A 47 5.74 0.67 -18.61
CA ALA A 47 5.93 2.09 -18.31
C ALA A 47 4.62 2.74 -17.79
N ALA A 48 3.49 2.44 -18.41
CA ALA A 48 2.18 2.93 -17.96
C ALA A 48 1.83 2.45 -16.55
N LEU A 49 2.12 1.18 -16.23
CA LEU A 49 1.92 0.62 -14.88
C LEU A 49 2.83 1.28 -13.85
N GLN A 50 4.09 1.58 -14.19
CA GLN A 50 5.03 2.27 -13.29
C GLN A 50 4.53 3.68 -12.94
N VAL A 51 4.09 4.46 -13.93
CA VAL A 51 3.51 5.79 -13.69
C VAL A 51 2.30 5.68 -12.76
N ARG A 52 1.43 4.70 -12.98
CA ARG A 52 0.26 4.48 -12.13
C ARG A 52 0.67 4.09 -10.69
N ALA A 53 1.63 3.20 -10.51
CA ALA A 53 2.11 2.78 -9.20
C ALA A 53 2.70 3.96 -8.39
N ILE A 54 3.49 4.82 -9.02
CA ILE A 54 4.05 6.02 -8.37
C ILE A 54 2.92 6.98 -7.95
N THR A 55 1.93 7.19 -8.81
CA THR A 55 0.85 8.13 -8.53
C THR A 55 -0.16 7.62 -7.51
N GLU A 56 -0.35 6.31 -7.39
CA GLU A 56 -1.19 5.71 -6.35
C GLU A 56 -0.42 5.56 -5.04
N GLY A 57 0.88 5.32 -5.09
CA GLY A 57 1.75 5.22 -3.92
C GLY A 57 1.83 6.52 -3.10
N SER A 58 1.87 7.69 -3.75
CA SER A 58 1.85 8.98 -3.06
C SER A 58 0.58 9.20 -2.23
N GLY A 59 -0.56 8.70 -2.70
CA GLY A 59 -1.83 8.75 -1.95
C GLY A 59 -1.80 7.95 -0.64
N GLY A 60 -1.01 6.88 -0.56
CA GLY A 60 -0.80 6.09 0.65
C GLY A 60 0.03 6.82 1.71
N GLU A 61 1.04 7.58 1.31
CA GLU A 61 1.87 8.39 2.22
C GLU A 61 1.03 9.47 2.92
N HIS A 62 0.20 10.19 2.17
CA HIS A 62 -0.68 11.21 2.75
C HIS A 62 -1.72 10.61 3.70
N LEU A 63 -2.27 9.44 3.38
CA LEU A 63 -3.19 8.73 4.26
C LEU A 63 -2.49 8.30 5.56
N SER A 64 -1.28 7.77 5.49
CA SER A 64 -0.48 7.40 6.66
C SER A 64 -0.18 8.60 7.54
N SER A 65 0.23 9.73 6.95
CA SER A 65 0.50 10.98 7.66
C SER A 65 -0.76 11.53 8.34
N ALA A 66 -1.90 11.55 7.65
CA ALA A 66 -3.17 11.99 8.21
C ALA A 66 -3.64 11.09 9.36
N SER A 67 -3.45 9.77 9.24
CA SER A 67 -3.76 8.81 10.29
C SER A 67 -2.87 9.01 11.53
N SER A 68 -1.58 9.27 11.34
CA SER A 68 -0.65 9.57 12.44
C SER A 68 -1.03 10.85 13.15
N LEU A 69 -1.35 11.93 12.41
CA LEU A 69 -1.80 13.20 12.97
C LEU A 69 -3.09 13.05 13.80
N SER A 70 -4.06 12.27 13.29
CA SER A 70 -5.31 11.98 14.00
C SER A 70 -5.05 11.20 15.28
N ARG A 71 -4.21 10.16 15.21
CA ARG A 71 -3.89 9.31 16.37
C ARG A 71 -3.14 10.06 17.44
N ASN A 72 -2.09 10.80 17.09
CA ASN A 72 -1.33 11.60 18.04
C ASN A 72 -2.22 12.61 18.78
N ARG A 73 -3.17 13.22 18.06
CA ARG A 73 -4.09 14.17 18.70
C ARG A 73 -5.10 13.50 19.62
N VAL A 74 -5.65 12.35 19.24
CA VAL A 74 -6.54 11.58 20.12
C VAL A 74 -5.79 11.15 21.39
N GLU A 75 -4.55 10.68 21.27
CA GLU A 75 -3.73 10.31 22.41
C GLU A 75 -3.44 11.51 23.33
N GLU A 76 -3.13 12.67 22.76
CA GLU A 76 -2.94 13.90 23.51
C GLU A 76 -4.20 14.27 24.29
N LEU A 77 -5.38 14.26 23.65
CA LEU A 77 -6.66 14.55 24.27
C LEU A 77 -7.05 13.52 25.36
N ASN A 78 -6.66 12.27 25.20
CA ASN A 78 -6.88 11.24 26.21
C ASN A 78 -5.98 11.37 27.44
N ARG A 79 -4.86 12.11 27.35
CA ARG A 79 -3.91 12.30 28.46
C ARG A 79 -4.16 13.53 29.33
N ILE A 80 -4.95 14.47 28.85
CA ILE A 80 -5.26 15.69 29.62
C ILE A 80 -6.33 15.39 30.68
N ALA A 81 -6.44 16.24 31.69
CA ALA A 81 -7.42 16.09 32.76
C ALA A 81 -8.86 16.04 32.21
N TRP A 82 -9.75 15.32 32.92
CA TRP A 82 -11.13 15.15 32.49
C TRP A 82 -11.87 16.48 32.35
N ASP A 83 -11.63 17.42 33.23
CA ASP A 83 -12.24 18.74 33.33
C ASP A 83 -11.53 19.83 32.51
N ALA A 84 -10.54 19.43 31.69
CA ALA A 84 -9.85 20.35 30.81
C ALA A 84 -10.80 20.97 29.77
N THR A 85 -10.69 22.28 29.56
CA THR A 85 -11.52 23.05 28.61
C THR A 85 -11.45 22.54 27.17
N LEU A 86 -10.35 21.88 26.80
CA LEU A 86 -10.20 21.22 25.49
C LEU A 86 -11.13 20.01 25.32
N LEU A 87 -11.66 19.47 26.42
CA LEU A 87 -12.60 18.36 26.43
C LEU A 87 -14.06 18.80 26.71
N ASP A 88 -14.34 20.11 26.63
CA ASP A 88 -15.71 20.61 26.78
C ASP A 88 -16.61 20.11 25.66
N ASN A 89 -17.90 19.93 26.00
CA ASN A 89 -18.88 19.47 25.03
C ASN A 89 -19.03 20.48 23.89
N SER A 90 -18.66 20.07 22.68
CA SER A 90 -18.75 20.90 21.48
C SER A 90 -20.17 21.01 20.92
N LEU A 91 -21.17 20.37 21.55
CA LEU A 91 -22.59 20.33 21.12
C LEU A 91 -22.75 19.94 19.64
N GLY A 92 -21.90 19.03 19.16
CA GLY A 92 -21.92 18.54 17.78
C GLY A 92 -21.19 19.43 16.77
N VAL A 93 -20.62 20.56 17.22
CA VAL A 93 -19.89 21.49 16.33
C VAL A 93 -18.41 21.07 16.19
N TRP A 94 -17.89 21.10 14.99
CA TRP A 94 -16.46 20.90 14.74
C TRP A 94 -15.68 22.16 15.13
N SER A 95 -14.51 21.98 15.71
CA SER A 95 -13.59 23.09 16.01
C SER A 95 -13.16 23.82 14.72
N VAL A 96 -12.64 25.02 14.89
CA VAL A 96 -11.99 25.75 13.79
C VAL A 96 -10.84 24.90 13.22
N PRO A 97 -10.71 24.77 11.89
CA PRO A 97 -9.64 24.00 11.30
C PRO A 97 -8.26 24.53 11.67
N THR A 98 -7.43 23.64 12.21
CA THR A 98 -6.01 23.95 12.46
C THR A 98 -5.18 23.40 11.33
N THR A 99 -4.48 24.26 10.61
CA THR A 99 -3.59 23.83 9.52
C THR A 99 -2.27 23.32 10.07
N ILE A 100 -1.87 22.12 9.68
CA ILE A 100 -0.61 21.47 10.02
C ILE A 100 0.07 21.09 8.70
N THR A 101 1.33 21.51 8.52
CA THR A 101 2.07 21.28 7.27
C THR A 101 3.32 20.46 7.56
N PRO A 102 3.21 19.14 7.74
CA PRO A 102 4.37 18.27 7.77
C PRO A 102 4.93 18.15 6.35
N ARG A 103 6.19 18.50 6.18
CA ARG A 103 6.84 18.59 4.85
C ARG A 103 6.10 19.58 3.93
N ASP A 104 5.69 19.13 2.73
CA ASP A 104 5.13 20.02 1.70
C ASP A 104 3.60 19.90 1.56
N GLN A 105 2.91 19.11 2.40
CA GLN A 105 1.48 18.90 2.34
C GLN A 105 0.76 19.55 3.52
N ALA A 106 -0.25 20.36 3.21
CA ALA A 106 -1.13 20.95 4.23
C ALA A 106 -2.27 20.01 4.60
N TYR A 107 -2.51 19.85 5.89
CA TYR A 107 -3.61 19.10 6.48
C TYR A 107 -4.44 20.03 7.37
N ALA A 108 -5.76 19.98 7.26
CA ALA A 108 -6.66 20.68 8.16
C ALA A 108 -7.21 19.69 9.19
N ARG A 109 -6.86 19.92 10.46
CA ARG A 109 -7.33 19.11 11.59
C ARG A 109 -8.48 19.82 12.28
N GLN A 110 -9.53 19.10 12.60
CA GLN A 110 -10.68 19.55 13.37
C GLN A 110 -11.03 18.50 14.43
N GLU A 111 -11.58 18.96 15.52
CA GLU A 111 -11.93 18.16 16.67
C GLU A 111 -13.39 18.37 17.05
N ARG A 112 -14.03 17.34 17.57
CA ARG A 112 -15.37 17.41 18.11
C ARG A 112 -15.43 16.52 19.33
N ILE A 113 -15.93 17.07 20.45
CA ILE A 113 -16.10 16.36 21.70
C ILE A 113 -17.60 16.26 21.97
N ALA A 114 -18.08 15.08 22.23
CA ALA A 114 -19.46 14.84 22.62
C ALA A 114 -19.50 14.15 23.99
N TRP A 115 -20.39 14.60 24.85
CA TRP A 115 -20.64 14.01 26.16
C TRP A 115 -21.94 13.19 26.12
N ASP A 116 -22.01 12.12 26.89
CA ASP A 116 -23.23 11.33 27.09
C ASP A 116 -24.31 12.10 27.85
N ASN A 117 -23.92 13.12 28.62
CA ASN A 117 -24.83 14.02 29.31
C ASN A 117 -24.41 15.47 29.13
N VAL A 118 -25.38 16.39 29.09
CA VAL A 118 -25.12 17.83 28.98
C VAL A 118 -24.55 18.38 30.28
N ASP A 119 -24.92 17.82 31.43
CA ASP A 119 -24.39 18.20 32.72
C ASP A 119 -23.01 17.58 32.97
N PRO A 120 -21.94 18.42 33.09
CA PRO A 120 -20.59 17.93 33.30
C PRO A 120 -20.42 17.15 34.61
N ALA A 121 -21.27 17.40 35.61
CA ALA A 121 -21.16 16.73 36.92
C ALA A 121 -21.53 15.25 36.87
N ILE A 122 -22.42 14.88 35.94
CA ILE A 122 -22.95 13.51 35.80
C ILE A 122 -22.50 12.81 34.49
N ALA A 123 -21.80 13.53 33.63
CA ALA A 123 -21.24 12.94 32.41
C ALA A 123 -20.21 11.85 32.75
N GLN A 124 -20.38 10.66 32.22
CA GLN A 124 -19.53 9.49 32.45
C GLN A 124 -18.68 9.11 31.22
N LEU A 125 -19.12 9.54 30.03
CA LEU A 125 -18.50 9.19 28.77
C LEU A 125 -18.27 10.45 27.92
N LYS A 126 -17.05 10.62 27.44
CA LYS A 126 -16.70 11.60 26.42
C LYS A 126 -16.30 10.86 25.14
N THR A 127 -16.91 11.22 24.03
CA THR A 127 -16.53 10.76 22.70
C THR A 127 -15.68 11.82 22.04
N ILE A 128 -14.46 11.49 21.69
CA ILE A 128 -13.48 12.36 21.06
C ILE A 128 -13.38 11.97 19.59
N GLU A 129 -13.69 12.91 18.72
CA GLU A 129 -13.57 12.72 17.27
C GLU A 129 -12.56 13.69 16.69
N VAL A 130 -11.60 13.17 15.97
CA VAL A 130 -10.57 13.96 15.27
C VAL A 130 -10.67 13.67 13.78
N ARG A 131 -10.93 14.72 13.01
CA ARG A 131 -10.98 14.68 11.56
C ARG A 131 -9.78 15.41 10.98
N VAL A 132 -9.05 14.76 10.08
CA VAL A 132 -7.97 15.35 9.30
C VAL A 132 -8.35 15.30 7.84
N THR A 133 -8.38 16.46 7.19
CA THR A 133 -8.70 16.60 5.76
C THR A 133 -7.50 17.14 5.01
N TRP A 134 -7.34 16.69 3.76
CA TRP A 134 -6.32 17.19 2.86
C TRP A 134 -6.78 17.10 1.40
N SER A 135 -6.13 17.84 0.53
CA SER A 135 -6.34 17.77 -0.91
C SER A 135 -5.08 17.19 -1.57
N ASP A 136 -5.26 16.21 -2.41
CA ASP A 136 -4.24 15.64 -3.27
C ASP A 136 -4.46 16.16 -4.71
N ASN A 137 -3.39 16.25 -5.51
CA ASN A 137 -3.43 16.75 -6.89
C ASN A 137 -4.49 16.08 -7.79
N LYS A 138 -4.91 14.88 -7.43
CA LYS A 138 -5.90 14.09 -8.18
C LYS A 138 -7.26 13.97 -7.50
N ARG A 139 -7.35 14.17 -6.19
CA ARG A 139 -8.59 14.02 -5.40
C ARG A 139 -8.67 15.12 -4.36
N GLN A 140 -9.65 15.95 -4.48
CA GLN A 140 -9.99 16.96 -3.48
C GLN A 140 -10.75 16.32 -2.33
N ASN A 141 -10.57 16.87 -1.13
CA ASN A 141 -11.34 16.54 0.08
C ASN A 141 -11.19 15.08 0.57
N ARG A 142 -9.97 14.55 0.59
CA ARG A 142 -9.71 13.31 1.32
C ARG A 142 -9.76 13.57 2.82
N GLN A 143 -10.24 12.60 3.58
CA GLN A 143 -10.32 12.73 5.03
C GLN A 143 -10.03 11.41 5.74
N VAL A 144 -9.53 11.54 6.97
CA VAL A 144 -9.48 10.49 7.99
C VAL A 144 -10.29 10.99 9.18
N LEU A 145 -11.16 10.15 9.69
CA LEU A 145 -11.89 10.35 10.94
C LEU A 145 -11.47 9.27 11.93
N LEU A 146 -10.99 9.69 13.09
CA LEU A 146 -10.69 8.81 14.20
C LEU A 146 -11.60 9.15 15.36
N THR A 147 -12.23 8.13 15.92
CA THR A 147 -13.13 8.26 17.08
C THR A 147 -12.54 7.47 18.24
N SER A 148 -12.52 8.08 19.41
CA SER A 148 -12.15 7.45 20.68
C SER A 148 -13.21 7.75 21.73
N ALA A 149 -13.38 6.83 22.66
CA ALA A 149 -14.27 6.99 23.82
C ALA A 149 -13.43 6.96 25.08
N ARG A 150 -13.65 7.93 25.98
CA ARG A 150 -13.02 8.01 27.29
C ARG A 150 -14.10 7.94 28.37
N LEU A 151 -13.95 7.02 29.29
CA LEU A 151 -14.78 6.93 30.49
C LEU A 151 -14.16 7.75 31.61
N ARG A 152 -15.02 8.32 32.46
CA ARG A 152 -14.59 9.01 33.68
C ARG A 152 -14.00 8.01 34.67
N GLU A 153 -12.81 8.27 35.15
CA GLU A 153 -12.23 7.46 36.21
C GLU A 153 -12.83 7.81 37.58
N VAL A 154 -12.92 6.83 38.47
CA VAL A 154 -13.58 6.99 39.79
C VAL A 154 -12.92 8.07 40.66
N ASN A 155 -11.71 8.49 40.33
CA ASN A 155 -10.92 9.48 41.09
C ASN A 155 -10.70 10.81 40.33
N GLU A 156 -11.40 11.02 39.23
CA GLU A 156 -11.36 12.29 38.45
C GLU A 156 -12.56 13.20 38.72
#